data_da488620f8add0a63f5bf7a9f437b207
#
_entry.id   da488620f8add0a63f5bf7a9f437b207
#
_cell.length_a   1.000
_cell.length_b   1.000
_cell.length_c   1.000
_cell.angle_alpha   90.00
_cell.angle_beta   90.00
_cell.angle_gamma   90.00
#
_symmetry.space_group_name_H-M   'P 1'
#
loop_
_entity.id
_entity.type
_entity.pdbx_description
1 polymer ?
#
loop_
_entity_poly.entity_id
_entity_poly.type
_entity_poly.pdbx_seq_one_letter_code
_entity_poly.pdbx_strand_id
1 'polypeptide(L)'
;MAEHIGIDLGTTHSLVAATINGVPTVLPDPETGDALLPSIVHFAADDSILVGAAAEVLLVTDPLTTIYSAKRLMGRGAGDSEMASDGLAYAITADCQILLPNGTRVSAPAVASHILKTLAARAAAALGTSDIKAVITVPAYFNDAQRQETRDAAALAGLAVDRI
;
A
#
# COMPACT_ATOMS: atom_id res chain seq x y z
N MET A 1 -19.35 -17.22 -5.65
CA MET A 1 -18.72 -16.39 -6.70
C MET A 1 -17.88 -15.36 -5.98
N ALA A 2 -16.66 -15.11 -6.48
CA ALA A 2 -15.79 -14.12 -5.86
C ALA A 2 -16.44 -12.72 -5.92
N GLU A 3 -16.36 -12.00 -4.80
CA GLU A 3 -16.82 -10.61 -4.73
C GLU A 3 -15.76 -9.68 -5.35
N HIS A 4 -16.22 -8.68 -6.09
CA HIS A 4 -15.31 -7.74 -6.75
C HIS A 4 -15.22 -6.45 -5.95
N ILE A 5 -13.99 -6.01 -5.72
CA ILE A 5 -13.68 -4.75 -5.05
C ILE A 5 -12.85 -3.83 -5.94
N GLY A 6 -13.02 -2.54 -5.74
CA GLY A 6 -12.15 -1.51 -6.30
C GLY A 6 -11.22 -0.98 -5.23
N ILE A 7 -9.92 -0.88 -5.53
CA ILE A 7 -8.93 -0.28 -4.65
C ILE A 7 -8.30 0.92 -5.35
N ASP A 8 -8.33 2.07 -4.71
CA ASP A 8 -7.49 3.20 -5.06
C ASP A 8 -6.25 3.18 -4.17
N LEU A 9 -5.13 2.73 -4.74
CA LEU A 9 -3.85 2.70 -4.05
C LEU A 9 -3.14 4.04 -4.27
N GLY A 10 -3.38 5.01 -3.40
CA GLY A 10 -2.85 6.36 -3.50
C GLY A 10 -1.45 6.54 -2.89
N THR A 11 -0.76 7.63 -3.23
CA THR A 11 0.54 8.00 -2.65
C THR A 11 0.42 8.39 -1.18
N THR A 12 -0.64 9.13 -0.84
CA THR A 12 -0.87 9.66 0.52
C THR A 12 -1.94 8.88 1.26
N HIS A 13 -3.06 8.58 0.59
CA HIS A 13 -4.18 7.83 1.13
C HIS A 13 -4.65 6.79 0.12
N SER A 14 -5.17 5.71 0.64
CA SER A 14 -5.77 4.62 -0.14
C SER A 14 -7.18 4.33 0.37
N LEU A 15 -8.01 3.74 -0.46
CA LEU A 15 -9.37 3.32 -0.08
C LEU A 15 -9.80 2.07 -0.82
N VAL A 16 -10.83 1.43 -0.31
CA VAL A 16 -11.48 0.28 -0.94
C VAL A 16 -12.98 0.50 -1.04
N ALA A 17 -13.57 0.06 -2.12
CA ALA A 17 -15.01 0.12 -2.38
C ALA A 17 -15.51 -1.20 -2.96
N ALA A 18 -16.79 -1.47 -2.76
CA ALA A 18 -17.50 -2.58 -3.38
C ALA A 18 -18.90 -2.14 -3.81
N THR A 19 -19.57 -2.98 -4.59
CA THR A 19 -20.98 -2.75 -4.92
C THR A 19 -21.86 -3.46 -3.90
N ILE A 20 -22.56 -2.69 -3.07
CA ILE A 20 -23.51 -3.19 -2.07
C ILE A 20 -24.93 -2.94 -2.56
N ASN A 21 -25.71 -3.99 -2.73
CA ASN A 21 -27.09 -3.90 -3.25
C ASN A 21 -27.20 -3.07 -4.54
N GLY A 22 -26.24 -3.22 -5.46
CA GLY A 22 -26.19 -2.49 -6.71
C GLY A 22 -25.66 -1.06 -6.65
N VAL A 23 -25.23 -0.60 -5.46
CA VAL A 23 -24.72 0.76 -5.24
C VAL A 23 -23.20 0.72 -4.94
N PRO A 24 -22.35 1.44 -5.69
CA PRO A 24 -20.95 1.59 -5.36
C PRO A 24 -20.80 2.25 -3.98
N THR A 25 -20.11 1.57 -3.07
CA THR A 25 -19.99 2.00 -1.68
C THR A 25 -18.54 1.89 -1.22
N VAL A 26 -18.00 2.98 -0.69
CA VAL A 26 -16.68 2.96 -0.03
C VAL A 26 -16.82 2.21 1.30
N LEU A 27 -15.86 1.33 1.57
CA LEU A 27 -15.84 0.49 2.77
C LEU A 27 -14.92 1.14 3.82
N PRO A 28 -15.50 1.74 4.88
CA PRO A 28 -14.72 2.38 5.91
C PRO A 28 -14.06 1.35 6.84
N ASP A 29 -13.14 1.81 7.65
CA ASP A 29 -12.60 1.06 8.75
C ASP A 29 -13.73 0.73 9.76
N PRO A 30 -13.92 -0.53 10.14
CA PRO A 30 -15.02 -0.92 11.03
C PRO A 30 -14.87 -0.39 12.45
N GLU A 31 -13.66 -0.02 12.88
CA GLU A 31 -13.39 0.46 14.24
C GLU A 31 -13.49 1.99 14.33
N THR A 32 -12.92 2.70 13.35
CA THR A 32 -12.86 4.18 13.37
C THR A 32 -13.93 4.86 12.53
N GLY A 33 -14.48 4.17 11.54
CA GLY A 33 -15.40 4.74 10.55
C GLY A 33 -14.70 5.50 9.43
N ASP A 34 -13.37 5.55 9.42
CA ASP A 34 -12.61 6.30 8.42
C ASP A 34 -12.62 5.57 7.07
N ALA A 35 -13.03 6.27 6.03
CA ALA A 35 -13.03 5.75 4.66
C ALA A 35 -11.61 5.69 4.08
N LEU A 36 -10.77 6.67 4.40
CA LEU A 36 -9.39 6.78 3.93
C LEU A 36 -8.43 6.02 4.86
N LEU A 37 -7.50 5.29 4.24
CA LEU A 37 -6.37 4.67 4.92
C LEU A 37 -5.11 5.46 4.56
N PRO A 38 -4.40 6.08 5.51
CA PRO A 38 -3.08 6.66 5.24
C PRO A 38 -2.16 5.61 4.62
N SER A 39 -1.52 5.95 3.49
CA SER A 39 -0.59 5.05 2.78
C SER A 39 0.77 5.02 3.47
N ILE A 40 0.77 4.68 4.76
CA ILE A 40 1.92 4.71 5.66
C ILE A 40 2.06 3.33 6.31
N VAL A 41 3.30 2.84 6.38
CA VAL A 41 3.64 1.54 6.99
C VAL A 41 4.83 1.73 7.92
N HIS A 42 4.71 1.29 9.16
CA HIS A 42 5.78 1.29 10.13
C HIS A 42 6.30 -0.13 10.36
N PHE A 43 7.62 -0.29 10.30
CA PHE A 43 8.34 -1.54 10.58
C PHE A 43 8.97 -1.43 11.97
N ALA A 44 8.34 -2.06 12.96
CA ALA A 44 8.82 -2.02 14.34
C ALA A 44 10.02 -2.95 14.58
N ALA A 45 10.76 -2.70 15.65
CA ALA A 45 11.96 -3.47 15.99
C ALA A 45 11.65 -4.92 16.42
N ASP A 46 10.42 -5.23 16.79
CA ASP A 46 9.93 -6.57 17.14
C ASP A 46 9.32 -7.32 15.95
N ASP A 47 9.60 -6.86 14.72
CA ASP A 47 9.07 -7.36 13.46
C ASP A 47 7.54 -7.16 13.29
N SER A 48 6.87 -6.46 14.19
CA SER A 48 5.47 -6.08 13.99
C SER A 48 5.36 -4.96 12.96
N ILE A 49 4.22 -4.93 12.23
CA ILE A 49 3.97 -3.97 11.16
C ILE A 49 2.67 -3.24 11.47
N LEU A 50 2.75 -1.91 11.50
CA LEU A 50 1.58 -1.04 11.63
C LEU A 50 1.28 -0.36 10.29
N VAL A 51 0.00 -0.17 9.99
CA VAL A 51 -0.45 0.42 8.74
C VAL A 51 -1.48 1.51 9.02
N GLY A 52 -1.44 2.56 8.21
CA GLY A 52 -2.42 3.64 8.28
C GLY A 52 -2.24 4.56 9.46
N ALA A 53 -3.32 4.94 10.14
CA ALA A 53 -3.31 5.89 11.25
C ALA A 53 -2.39 5.44 12.41
N ALA A 54 -2.30 4.14 12.69
CA ALA A 54 -1.41 3.60 13.71
C ALA A 54 0.07 3.81 13.36
N ALA A 55 0.43 3.80 12.09
CA ALA A 55 1.77 4.10 11.61
C ALA A 55 2.02 5.63 11.53
N GLU A 56 1.00 6.40 11.17
CA GLU A 56 1.09 7.84 10.94
C GLU A 56 1.57 8.60 12.18
N VAL A 57 1.13 8.20 13.37
CA VAL A 57 1.54 8.83 14.64
C VAL A 57 3.04 8.66 14.92
N LEU A 58 3.70 7.70 14.27
CA LEU A 58 5.13 7.41 14.43
C LEU A 58 6.02 8.15 13.43
N LEU A 59 5.46 8.94 12.51
CA LEU A 59 6.25 9.71 11.53
C LEU A 59 7.25 10.67 12.18
N VAL A 60 6.95 11.17 13.38
CA VAL A 60 7.79 12.13 14.09
C VAL A 60 8.79 11.42 15.00
N THR A 61 8.37 10.36 15.69
CA THR A 61 9.22 9.65 16.68
C THR A 61 10.13 8.62 16.04
N ASP A 62 9.68 7.95 15.00
CA ASP A 62 10.38 6.85 14.34
C ASP A 62 10.42 7.01 12.81
N PRO A 63 10.94 8.16 12.30
CA PRO A 63 10.85 8.49 10.88
C PRO A 63 11.64 7.55 9.95
N LEU A 64 12.68 6.89 10.47
CA LEU A 64 13.54 6.01 9.67
C LEU A 64 12.92 4.64 9.41
N THR A 65 11.90 4.25 10.17
CA THR A 65 11.19 2.97 10.06
C THR A 65 9.72 3.16 9.70
N THR A 66 9.26 4.41 9.55
CA THR A 66 7.90 4.77 9.15
C THR A 66 7.89 5.26 7.71
N ILE A 67 7.42 4.39 6.81
CA ILE A 67 7.53 4.55 5.37
C ILE A 67 6.24 5.16 4.81
N TYR A 68 6.38 6.30 4.16
CA TYR A 68 5.30 7.02 3.46
C TYR A 68 5.71 7.26 2.00
N SER A 69 4.74 7.60 1.16
CA SER A 69 4.99 7.90 -0.27
C SER A 69 5.73 6.80 -1.05
N ALA A 70 5.68 5.54 -0.60
CA ALA A 70 6.38 4.42 -1.24
C ALA A 70 5.99 4.24 -2.72
N LYS A 71 4.79 4.67 -3.12
CA LYS A 71 4.36 4.64 -4.53
C LYS A 71 5.29 5.42 -5.46
N ARG A 72 5.99 6.45 -4.96
CA ARG A 72 6.98 7.22 -5.74
C ARG A 72 8.22 6.40 -6.12
N LEU A 73 8.48 5.31 -5.40
CA LEU A 73 9.61 4.40 -5.64
C LEU A 73 9.26 3.27 -6.62
N MET A 74 7.97 3.07 -6.92
CA MET A 74 7.52 2.02 -7.82
C MET A 74 8.04 2.21 -9.25
N GLY A 75 8.54 1.13 -9.84
CA GLY A 75 9.08 1.10 -11.21
C GLY A 75 10.37 1.89 -11.38
N ARG A 76 11.02 2.26 -10.27
CA ARG A 76 12.31 2.94 -10.28
C ARG A 76 13.44 1.95 -10.01
N GLY A 77 14.61 2.23 -10.59
CA GLY A 77 15.77 1.36 -10.48
C GLY A 77 17.07 2.14 -10.29
N ALA A 78 18.18 1.49 -10.59
CA ALA A 78 19.49 2.09 -10.47
C ALA A 78 19.60 3.37 -11.34
N GLY A 79 20.00 4.47 -10.68
CA GLY A 79 20.10 5.79 -11.32
C GLY A 79 18.94 6.75 -11.00
N ASP A 80 17.83 6.26 -10.44
CA ASP A 80 16.68 7.10 -10.09
C ASP A 80 16.68 7.54 -8.61
N SER A 81 17.63 7.04 -7.81
CA SER A 81 17.62 7.16 -6.36
C SER A 81 17.68 8.61 -5.86
N GLU A 82 18.44 9.49 -6.49
CA GLU A 82 18.54 10.89 -6.05
C GLU A 82 17.19 11.62 -6.17
N MET A 83 16.50 11.46 -7.31
CA MET A 83 15.18 12.06 -7.53
C MET A 83 14.11 11.40 -6.67
N ALA A 84 14.25 10.12 -6.39
CA ALA A 84 13.30 9.37 -5.58
C ALA A 84 13.40 9.68 -4.08
N SER A 85 14.62 10.01 -3.58
CA SER A 85 14.88 10.30 -2.16
C SER A 85 14.46 11.69 -1.70
N ASP A 86 14.18 12.60 -2.63
CA ASP A 86 13.85 13.98 -2.27
C ASP A 86 12.63 14.08 -1.35
N GLY A 87 12.83 14.69 -0.18
CA GLY A 87 11.81 14.87 0.84
C GLY A 87 11.43 13.62 1.64
N LEU A 88 12.19 12.51 1.52
CA LEU A 88 11.99 11.32 2.36
C LEU A 88 12.85 11.38 3.62
N ALA A 89 12.28 11.00 4.76
CA ALA A 89 13.01 10.92 6.02
C ALA A 89 13.81 9.61 6.15
N TYR A 90 13.37 8.54 5.50
CA TYR A 90 14.03 7.23 5.51
C TYR A 90 15.04 7.11 4.36
N ALA A 91 16.02 6.22 4.53
CA ALA A 91 17.06 5.99 3.54
C ALA A 91 16.59 5.08 2.40
N ILE A 92 17.09 5.33 1.19
CA ILE A 92 16.93 4.43 0.05
C ILE A 92 18.30 4.06 -0.54
N THR A 93 18.38 2.86 -1.11
CA THR A 93 19.58 2.34 -1.77
C THR A 93 19.70 2.87 -3.20
N ALA A 94 20.84 2.66 -3.84
CA ALA A 94 21.07 3.08 -5.23
C ALA A 94 20.10 2.42 -6.23
N ASP A 95 19.52 1.26 -5.88
CA ASP A 95 18.52 0.53 -6.64
C ASP A 95 17.08 0.81 -6.15
N CYS A 96 16.87 1.95 -5.49
CA CYS A 96 15.58 2.46 -5.04
C CYS A 96 14.83 1.55 -4.05
N GLN A 97 15.53 0.72 -3.28
CA GLN A 97 14.94 0.00 -2.17
C GLN A 97 15.03 0.80 -0.87
N ILE A 98 14.06 0.66 -0.01
CA ILE A 98 14.04 1.28 1.32
C ILE A 98 15.02 0.54 2.21
N LEU A 99 15.93 1.27 2.87
CA LEU A 99 16.92 0.71 3.79
C LEU A 99 16.53 1.04 5.23
N LEU A 100 16.13 0.02 5.98
CA LEU A 100 15.83 0.16 7.41
C LEU A 100 17.12 0.24 8.23
N PRO A 101 17.10 0.85 9.43
CA PRO A 101 18.29 1.00 10.29
C PRO A 101 18.98 -0.32 10.69
N ASN A 102 18.24 -1.43 10.71
CA ASN A 102 18.77 -2.77 10.97
C ASN A 102 19.46 -3.41 9.75
N GLY A 103 19.57 -2.69 8.62
CA GLY A 103 20.14 -3.17 7.38
C GLY A 103 19.18 -3.94 6.47
N THR A 104 17.94 -4.14 6.89
CA THR A 104 16.91 -4.80 6.05
C THR A 104 16.54 -3.90 4.88
N ARG A 105 16.45 -4.50 3.69
CA ARG A 105 15.96 -3.82 2.48
C ARG A 105 14.51 -4.20 2.23
N VAL A 106 13.68 -3.19 1.98
CA VAL A 106 12.24 -3.34 1.71
C VAL A 106 11.92 -2.70 0.37
N SER A 107 11.29 -3.44 -0.52
CA SER A 107 10.87 -2.93 -1.82
C SER A 107 9.58 -2.10 -1.70
N ALA A 108 9.35 -1.19 -2.65
CA ALA A 108 8.10 -0.44 -2.72
C ALA A 108 6.86 -1.35 -2.86
N PRO A 109 6.88 -2.42 -3.68
CA PRO A 109 5.80 -3.41 -3.69
C PRO A 109 5.55 -4.08 -2.34
N ALA A 110 6.60 -4.36 -1.56
CA ALA A 110 6.44 -4.95 -0.23
C ALA A 110 5.71 -3.99 0.73
N VAL A 111 6.07 -2.71 0.74
CA VAL A 111 5.33 -1.69 1.52
C VAL A 111 3.87 -1.61 1.07
N ALA A 112 3.62 -1.49 -0.23
CA ALA A 112 2.28 -1.41 -0.79
C ALA A 112 1.44 -2.67 -0.46
N SER A 113 2.07 -3.84 -0.37
CA SER A 113 1.37 -5.09 -0.03
C SER A 113 0.72 -5.03 1.36
N HIS A 114 1.33 -4.35 2.33
CA HIS A 114 0.75 -4.19 3.66
C HIS A 114 -0.50 -3.29 3.64
N ILE A 115 -0.48 -2.23 2.83
CA ILE A 115 -1.64 -1.36 2.59
C ILE A 115 -2.77 -2.16 1.94
N LEU A 116 -2.45 -2.93 0.89
CA LEU A 116 -3.42 -3.78 0.19
C LEU A 116 -4.01 -4.86 1.09
N LYS A 117 -3.22 -5.49 1.96
CA LYS A 117 -3.71 -6.46 2.97
C LYS A 117 -4.73 -5.82 3.90
N THR A 118 -4.46 -4.62 4.38
CA THR A 118 -5.37 -3.89 5.28
C THR A 118 -6.69 -3.58 4.57
N LEU A 119 -6.64 -3.08 3.34
CA LEU A 119 -7.84 -2.78 2.55
C LEU A 119 -8.63 -4.05 2.18
N ALA A 120 -7.96 -5.14 1.84
CA ALA A 120 -8.59 -6.43 1.58
C ALA A 120 -9.29 -6.99 2.85
N ALA A 121 -8.67 -6.83 4.02
CA ALA A 121 -9.27 -7.23 5.29
C ALA A 121 -10.53 -6.41 5.61
N ARG A 122 -10.53 -5.08 5.36
CA ARG A 122 -11.73 -4.24 5.46
C ARG A 122 -12.86 -4.75 4.56
N ALA A 123 -12.51 -5.04 3.30
CA ALA A 123 -13.48 -5.56 2.33
C ALA A 123 -14.03 -6.92 2.75
N ALA A 124 -13.17 -7.84 3.19
CA ALA A 124 -13.58 -9.16 3.66
C ALA A 124 -14.55 -9.07 4.86
N ALA A 125 -14.27 -8.19 5.81
CA ALA A 125 -15.14 -7.95 6.95
C ALA A 125 -16.50 -7.38 6.54
N ALA A 126 -16.52 -6.38 5.65
CA ALA A 126 -17.74 -5.73 5.17
C ALA A 126 -18.62 -6.66 4.30
N LEU A 127 -17.98 -7.51 3.49
CA LEU A 127 -18.67 -8.42 2.56
C LEU A 127 -18.97 -9.80 3.17
N GLY A 128 -18.39 -10.11 4.32
CA GLY A 128 -18.54 -11.41 4.97
C GLY A 128 -17.89 -12.58 4.23
N THR A 129 -16.91 -12.31 3.37
CA THR A 129 -16.20 -13.33 2.59
C THR A 129 -14.75 -12.94 2.33
N SER A 130 -13.88 -13.94 2.24
CA SER A 130 -12.48 -13.78 1.82
C SER A 130 -12.25 -14.11 0.33
N ASP A 131 -13.28 -14.61 -0.37
CA ASP A 131 -13.22 -14.87 -1.82
C ASP A 131 -13.42 -13.55 -2.57
N ILE A 132 -12.34 -12.78 -2.69
CA ILE A 132 -12.34 -11.41 -3.20
C ILE A 132 -11.38 -11.30 -4.39
N LYS A 133 -11.82 -10.56 -5.41
CA LYS A 133 -10.99 -10.13 -6.54
C LYS A 133 -10.97 -8.62 -6.65
N ALA A 134 -9.81 -8.06 -6.93
CA ALA A 134 -9.62 -6.62 -6.97
C ALA A 134 -9.39 -6.06 -8.37
N VAL A 135 -9.92 -4.86 -8.59
CA VAL A 135 -9.45 -3.92 -9.60
C VAL A 135 -8.68 -2.82 -8.86
N ILE A 136 -7.41 -2.63 -9.18
CA ILE A 136 -6.56 -1.62 -8.52
C ILE A 136 -6.32 -0.48 -9.50
N THR A 137 -6.64 0.75 -9.10
CA THR A 137 -6.41 1.91 -9.94
C THR A 137 -4.96 2.37 -9.88
N VAL A 138 -4.44 2.79 -11.03
CA VAL A 138 -3.12 3.42 -11.16
C VAL A 138 -3.26 4.69 -11.99
N PRO A 139 -2.35 5.67 -11.82
CA PRO A 139 -2.33 6.84 -12.68
C PRO A 139 -2.18 6.46 -14.16
N ALA A 140 -2.82 7.23 -15.05
CA ALA A 140 -2.74 6.99 -16.49
C ALA A 140 -1.31 7.03 -17.04
N TYR A 141 -0.44 7.82 -16.40
CA TYR A 141 0.97 7.97 -16.79
C TYR A 141 1.89 6.85 -16.29
N PHE A 142 1.38 5.88 -15.52
CA PHE A 142 2.19 4.74 -15.09
C PHE A 142 2.68 3.93 -16.29
N ASN A 143 3.98 3.69 -16.33
CA ASN A 143 4.60 2.79 -17.30
C ASN A 143 4.39 1.31 -16.93
N ASP A 144 4.85 0.40 -17.79
CA ASP A 144 4.64 -1.05 -17.60
C ASP A 144 5.36 -1.58 -16.36
N ALA A 145 6.54 -1.05 -16.00
CA ALA A 145 7.26 -1.44 -14.80
C ALA A 145 6.47 -1.08 -13.53
N GLN A 146 5.93 0.13 -13.46
CA GLN A 146 5.10 0.59 -12.34
C GLN A 146 3.81 -0.21 -12.21
N ARG A 147 3.19 -0.57 -13.33
CA ARG A 147 2.00 -1.44 -13.36
C ARG A 147 2.35 -2.86 -12.91
N GLN A 148 3.51 -3.37 -13.33
CA GLN A 148 3.96 -4.69 -12.90
C GLN A 148 4.23 -4.73 -11.39
N GLU A 149 4.92 -3.74 -10.83
CA GLU A 149 5.15 -3.65 -9.40
C GLU A 149 3.85 -3.50 -8.58
N THR A 150 2.82 -2.88 -9.15
CA THR A 150 1.49 -2.86 -8.52
C THR A 150 0.86 -4.26 -8.48
N ARG A 151 1.05 -5.08 -9.53
CA ARG A 151 0.63 -6.50 -9.52
C ARG A 151 1.43 -7.32 -8.50
N ASP A 152 2.74 -7.06 -8.44
CA ASP A 152 3.62 -7.75 -7.49
C ASP A 152 3.22 -7.43 -6.03
N ALA A 153 2.88 -6.18 -5.75
CA ALA A 153 2.35 -5.78 -4.44
C ALA A 153 1.06 -6.53 -4.08
N ALA A 154 0.15 -6.67 -5.04
CA ALA A 154 -1.09 -7.42 -4.83
C ALA A 154 -0.83 -8.93 -4.63
N ALA A 155 0.10 -9.50 -5.39
CA ALA A 155 0.52 -10.89 -5.21
C ALA A 155 1.13 -11.13 -3.82
N LEU A 156 2.00 -10.22 -3.35
CA LEU A 156 2.57 -10.26 -1.99
C LEU A 156 1.49 -10.09 -0.91
N ALA A 157 0.41 -9.38 -1.21
CA ALA A 157 -0.75 -9.26 -0.34
C ALA A 157 -1.64 -10.52 -0.32
N GLY A 158 -1.42 -11.47 -1.24
CA GLY A 158 -2.30 -12.61 -1.43
C GLY A 158 -3.65 -12.25 -2.07
N LEU A 159 -3.72 -11.09 -2.75
CA LEU A 159 -4.94 -10.55 -3.35
C LEU A 159 -5.01 -10.91 -4.85
N ALA A 160 -6.08 -11.59 -5.24
CA ALA A 160 -6.33 -11.86 -6.65
C ALA A 160 -6.72 -10.56 -7.38
N VAL A 161 -6.07 -10.27 -8.51
CA VAL A 161 -6.30 -9.05 -9.28
C VAL A 161 -6.84 -9.38 -10.66
N ASP A 162 -7.99 -8.81 -10.98
CA ASP A 162 -8.59 -8.92 -12.31
C ASP A 162 -8.01 -7.87 -13.27
N ARG A 163 -7.72 -6.67 -12.76
CA ARG A 163 -7.22 -5.54 -13.56
C ARG A 163 -6.42 -4.55 -12.72
N ILE A 164 -5.41 -3.95 -13.38
CA ILE A 164 -4.68 -2.77 -12.92
C ILE A 164 -5.00 -1.61 -13.88
#